data_6121edc387bf0237ba88565acd37184b
#
_entry.id   6121edc387bf0237ba88565acd37184b
#
_cell.length_a   1.000
_cell.length_b   1.000
_cell.length_c   1.000
_cell.angle_alpha   90.00
_cell.angle_beta   90.00
_cell.angle_gamma   90.00
#
_symmetry.space_group_name_H-M   'P 1'
#
loop_
_entity.id
_entity.type
_entity.pdbx_description
1 polymer ?
#
loop_
_entity_poly.entity_id
_entity_poly.type
_entity_poly.pdbx_seq_one_letter_code
_entity_poly.pdbx_strand_id
1 'polypeptide(L)'
;ATMSLIRDKGYVATTTKDIARLAGVNECTLFRKFQNKKDIVLHGVSQEKWRAHVTPELFKNVQWELEPDLEMFMNAYMDKITPDFVNLSIGLRAPQLYEETASMIMKVPQAFISSLTEYFRKMEELGKIPHYDFESLAMTVFSSTFGYTFLNASFGQNLTDVGREEFIKNSVKIFVNGIVQK
;
A
#
# COMPACT_ATOMS: atom_id res chain seq x y z
N ALA A 1 11.67 13.08 -10.90
CA ALA A 1 12.31 12.40 -12.02
C ALA A 1 12.56 10.90 -11.74
N THR A 2 13.39 10.54 -10.74
CA THR A 2 13.81 9.15 -10.51
C THR A 2 12.63 8.24 -10.20
N MET A 3 11.77 8.62 -9.26
CA MET A 3 10.62 7.79 -8.85
C MET A 3 9.62 7.58 -9.98
N SER A 4 9.38 8.59 -10.82
CA SER A 4 8.52 8.44 -12.01
C SER A 4 9.08 7.42 -13.00
N LEU A 5 10.40 7.45 -13.26
CA LEU A 5 11.04 6.48 -14.15
C LEU A 5 10.99 5.06 -13.59
N ILE A 6 11.17 4.89 -12.27
CA ILE A 6 11.09 3.56 -11.63
C ILE A 6 9.66 3.04 -11.66
N ARG A 7 8.66 3.89 -11.42
CA ARG A 7 7.25 3.53 -11.55
C ARG A 7 6.93 3.05 -12.97
N ASP A 8 7.41 3.78 -13.99
CA ASP A 8 7.00 3.59 -15.39
C ASP A 8 7.73 2.41 -16.06
N LYS A 9 9.00 2.16 -15.73
CA LYS A 9 9.81 1.13 -16.41
C LYS A 9 10.69 0.28 -15.49
N GLY A 10 10.58 0.45 -14.19
CA GLY A 10 11.34 -0.28 -13.19
C GLY A 10 12.79 0.20 -13.02
N TYR A 11 13.44 -0.30 -11.95
CA TYR A 11 14.81 0.08 -11.61
C TYR A 11 15.82 -0.33 -12.66
N VAL A 12 15.72 -1.54 -13.18
CA VAL A 12 16.74 -2.11 -14.10
C VAL A 12 16.81 -1.31 -15.39
N ALA A 13 15.65 -0.99 -15.98
CA ALA A 13 15.56 -0.24 -17.24
C ALA A 13 15.80 1.28 -17.08
N THR A 14 15.82 1.80 -15.85
CA THR A 14 16.12 3.22 -15.59
C THR A 14 17.62 3.47 -15.59
N THR A 15 18.10 4.39 -16.42
CA THR A 15 19.50 4.80 -16.50
C THR A 15 19.74 6.16 -15.83
N THR A 16 20.99 6.43 -15.42
CA THR A 16 21.38 7.76 -14.91
C THR A 16 21.23 8.87 -15.95
N LYS A 17 21.41 8.53 -17.23
CA LYS A 17 21.13 9.45 -18.35
C LYS A 17 19.65 9.84 -18.43
N ASP A 18 18.74 8.85 -18.25
CA ASP A 18 17.29 9.14 -18.25
C ASP A 18 16.92 10.02 -17.05
N ILE A 19 17.49 9.73 -15.88
CA ILE A 19 17.27 10.53 -14.66
C ILE A 19 17.75 11.97 -14.88
N ALA A 20 18.96 12.15 -15.41
CA ALA A 20 19.52 13.46 -15.67
C ALA A 20 18.66 14.24 -16.68
N ARG A 21 18.29 13.60 -17.79
CA ARG A 21 17.42 14.20 -18.81
C ARG A 21 16.08 14.65 -18.24
N LEU A 22 15.39 13.79 -17.48
CA LEU A 22 14.10 14.10 -16.89
C LEU A 22 14.18 15.14 -15.76
N ALA A 23 15.32 15.21 -15.09
CA ALA A 23 15.61 16.21 -14.05
C ALA A 23 16.09 17.56 -14.60
N GLY A 24 16.34 17.66 -15.92
CA GLY A 24 16.85 18.88 -16.55
C GLY A 24 18.30 19.23 -16.15
N VAL A 25 19.11 18.23 -15.80
CA VAL A 25 20.50 18.42 -15.38
C VAL A 25 21.47 17.58 -16.21
N ASN A 26 22.77 17.89 -16.15
CA ASN A 26 23.80 17.04 -16.72
C ASN A 26 24.08 15.82 -15.81
N GLU A 27 24.39 14.67 -16.41
CA GLU A 27 24.73 13.44 -15.68
C GLU A 27 25.91 13.64 -14.69
N CYS A 28 26.90 14.46 -15.07
CA CYS A 28 27.99 14.84 -14.16
C CYS A 28 27.49 15.55 -12.89
N THR A 29 26.39 16.29 -12.98
CA THR A 29 25.76 16.93 -11.82
C THR A 29 25.15 15.90 -10.85
N LEU A 30 24.60 14.81 -11.39
CA LEU A 30 24.12 13.70 -10.56
C LEU A 30 25.29 13.04 -9.83
N PHE A 31 26.35 12.68 -10.54
CA PHE A 31 27.50 12.00 -9.95
C PHE A 31 28.34 12.88 -8.98
N ARG A 32 28.20 14.21 -9.06
CA ARG A 32 28.77 15.09 -8.04
C ARG A 32 28.05 14.98 -6.70
N LYS A 33 26.75 14.61 -6.70
CA LYS A 33 25.89 14.51 -5.50
C LYS A 33 25.68 13.07 -5.03
N PHE A 34 25.68 12.12 -5.95
CA PHE A 34 25.35 10.71 -5.70
C PHE A 34 26.46 9.82 -6.28
N GLN A 35 26.82 8.76 -5.56
CA GLN A 35 27.89 7.86 -6.01
C GLN A 35 27.43 6.97 -7.20
N ASN A 36 26.16 6.57 -7.20
CA ASN A 36 25.62 5.62 -8.17
C ASN A 36 24.08 5.76 -8.29
N LYS A 37 23.50 5.00 -9.22
CA LYS A 37 22.05 4.97 -9.44
C LYS A 37 21.26 4.55 -8.19
N LYS A 38 21.78 3.60 -7.41
CA LYS A 38 21.16 3.13 -6.18
C LYS A 38 20.98 4.27 -5.16
N ASP A 39 22.04 5.06 -4.94
CA ASP A 39 21.99 6.20 -4.03
C ASP A 39 20.94 7.23 -4.44
N ILE A 40 20.82 7.50 -5.74
CA ILE A 40 19.81 8.41 -6.28
C ILE A 40 18.41 7.91 -5.93
N VAL A 41 18.17 6.60 -6.09
CA VAL A 41 16.88 5.97 -5.81
C VAL A 41 16.58 5.99 -4.32
N LEU A 42 17.49 5.56 -3.47
CA LEU A 42 17.30 5.53 -2.02
C LEU A 42 17.06 6.94 -1.46
N HIS A 43 17.78 7.94 -1.97
CA HIS A 43 17.50 9.33 -1.63
C HIS A 43 16.09 9.77 -2.10
N GLY A 44 15.68 9.39 -3.30
CA GLY A 44 14.35 9.69 -3.81
C GLY A 44 13.23 9.08 -2.97
N VAL A 45 13.40 7.82 -2.58
CA VAL A 45 12.45 7.08 -1.75
C VAL A 45 12.34 7.66 -0.34
N SER A 46 13.43 8.22 0.20
CA SER A 46 13.42 8.84 1.53
C SER A 46 12.60 10.13 1.61
N GLN A 47 12.24 10.74 0.46
CA GLN A 47 11.43 11.95 0.44
C GLN A 47 10.01 11.67 0.92
N GLU A 48 9.47 12.57 1.73
CA GLU A 48 8.17 12.44 2.41
C GLU A 48 7.01 12.13 1.44
N LYS A 49 6.99 12.75 0.28
CA LYS A 49 5.94 12.55 -0.74
C LYS A 49 5.81 11.11 -1.28
N TRP A 50 6.83 10.27 -1.06
CA TRP A 50 6.84 8.87 -1.48
C TRP A 50 6.63 7.90 -0.32
N ARG A 51 6.41 8.42 0.89
CA ARG A 51 6.04 7.63 2.05
C ARG A 51 4.52 7.47 2.06
N ALA A 52 4.05 6.24 2.01
CA ALA A 52 2.65 5.99 2.29
C ALA A 52 2.43 6.18 3.79
N HIS A 53 1.72 7.23 4.15
CA HIS A 53 1.32 7.49 5.53
C HIS A 53 0.03 6.70 5.84
N VAL A 54 0.18 5.40 6.04
CA VAL A 54 -0.85 4.63 6.75
C VAL A 54 -0.55 4.81 8.23
N THR A 55 -1.26 5.72 8.85
CA THR A 55 -1.05 6.09 10.26
C THR A 55 -2.16 5.51 11.13
N PRO A 56 -1.93 5.34 12.43
CA PRO A 56 -2.98 5.00 13.41
C PRO A 56 -4.17 5.97 13.40
N GLU A 57 -4.04 7.12 12.72
CA GLU A 57 -5.12 8.10 12.55
C GLU A 57 -6.32 7.57 11.76
N LEU A 58 -6.16 6.50 10.97
CA LEU A 58 -7.27 5.78 10.34
C LEU A 58 -8.30 5.30 11.36
N PHE A 59 -7.87 5.07 12.61
CA PHE A 59 -8.72 4.53 13.69
C PHE A 59 -9.32 5.61 14.61
N LYS A 60 -9.05 6.90 14.35
CA LYS A 60 -9.63 7.98 15.16
C LYS A 60 -11.14 8.16 14.95
N ASN A 61 -11.67 7.67 13.83
CA ASN A 61 -13.06 7.88 13.42
C ASN A 61 -13.90 6.60 13.47
N VAL A 62 -13.45 5.57 14.19
CA VAL A 62 -14.21 4.31 14.33
C VAL A 62 -15.50 4.56 15.09
N GLN A 63 -16.59 3.97 14.60
CA GLN A 63 -17.91 4.03 15.20
C GLN A 63 -18.18 2.81 16.11
N TRP A 64 -17.27 1.85 16.11
CA TRP A 64 -17.41 0.53 16.73
C TRP A 64 -18.59 -0.25 16.15
N GLU A 65 -18.87 -0.05 14.88
CA GLU A 65 -19.82 -0.78 14.08
C GLU A 65 -19.08 -1.44 12.92
N LEU A 66 -19.18 -2.77 12.80
CA LEU A 66 -18.28 -3.58 11.96
C LEU A 66 -18.38 -3.19 10.48
N GLU A 67 -19.60 -3.01 9.96
CA GLU A 67 -19.82 -2.72 8.55
C GLU A 67 -19.26 -1.35 8.13
N PRO A 68 -19.65 -0.21 8.75
CA PRO A 68 -19.13 1.09 8.36
C PRO A 68 -17.63 1.26 8.64
N ASP A 69 -17.12 0.62 9.69
CA ASP A 69 -15.70 0.71 10.04
C ASP A 69 -14.84 -0.07 9.03
N LEU A 70 -15.26 -1.25 8.58
CA LEU A 70 -14.55 -1.99 7.53
C LEU A 70 -14.59 -1.24 6.18
N GLU A 71 -15.73 -0.65 5.81
CA GLU A 71 -15.83 0.20 4.61
C GLU A 71 -14.85 1.38 4.70
N MET A 72 -14.80 2.04 5.85
CA MET A 72 -13.88 3.15 6.09
C MET A 72 -12.42 2.71 5.95
N PHE A 73 -12.03 1.58 6.56
CA PHE A 73 -10.65 1.08 6.50
C PHE A 73 -10.23 0.72 5.08
N MET A 74 -11.07 0.00 4.33
CA MET A 74 -10.78 -0.37 2.95
C MET A 74 -10.66 0.86 2.05
N ASN A 75 -11.57 1.84 2.20
CA ASN A 75 -11.51 3.10 1.48
C ASN A 75 -10.23 3.88 1.82
N ALA A 76 -9.91 4.04 3.09
CA ALA A 76 -8.73 4.78 3.54
C ALA A 76 -7.43 4.14 3.02
N TYR A 77 -7.36 2.80 2.95
CA TYR A 77 -6.23 2.11 2.33
C TYR A 77 -6.14 2.45 0.83
N MET A 78 -7.23 2.30 0.09
CA MET A 78 -7.26 2.53 -1.37
C MET A 78 -7.01 4.00 -1.74
N ASP A 79 -7.37 4.95 -0.88
CA ASP A 79 -7.07 6.38 -1.07
C ASP A 79 -5.57 6.68 -0.94
N LYS A 80 -4.87 5.94 -0.07
CA LYS A 80 -3.44 6.13 0.17
C LYS A 80 -2.56 5.33 -0.79
N ILE A 81 -3.02 4.13 -1.15
CA ILE A 81 -2.29 3.21 -2.03
C ILE A 81 -2.82 3.33 -3.45
N THR A 82 -2.40 4.39 -4.11
CA THR A 82 -2.76 4.66 -5.51
C THR A 82 -2.09 3.68 -6.48
N PRO A 83 -2.59 3.54 -7.72
CA PRO A 83 -1.92 2.76 -8.77
C PRO A 83 -0.45 3.16 -8.98
N ASP A 84 -0.14 4.45 -8.92
CA ASP A 84 1.23 4.96 -9.01
C ASP A 84 2.11 4.44 -7.89
N PHE A 85 1.59 4.38 -6.65
CA PHE A 85 2.31 3.85 -5.51
C PHE A 85 2.53 2.34 -5.64
N VAL A 86 1.54 1.58 -6.12
CA VAL A 86 1.67 0.15 -6.38
C VAL A 86 2.78 -0.11 -7.41
N ASN A 87 2.72 0.57 -8.56
CA ASN A 87 3.72 0.41 -9.62
C ASN A 87 5.13 0.80 -9.16
N LEU A 88 5.25 1.88 -8.38
CA LEU A 88 6.53 2.25 -7.76
C LEU A 88 7.02 1.15 -6.82
N SER A 89 6.16 0.60 -5.96
CA SER A 89 6.52 -0.45 -5.01
C SER A 89 7.04 -1.71 -5.71
N ILE A 90 6.46 -2.06 -6.87
CA ILE A 90 6.93 -3.16 -7.71
C ILE A 90 8.34 -2.85 -8.24
N GLY A 91 8.55 -1.65 -8.78
CA GLY A 91 9.85 -1.22 -9.29
C GLY A 91 10.97 -1.19 -8.24
N LEU A 92 10.61 -0.92 -6.98
CA LEU A 92 11.53 -0.92 -5.84
C LEU A 92 11.88 -2.32 -5.31
N ARG A 93 11.19 -3.38 -5.74
CA ARG A 93 11.50 -4.78 -5.42
C ARG A 93 12.59 -5.39 -6.30
N ALA A 94 13.25 -4.60 -7.13
CA ALA A 94 14.41 -5.08 -7.89
C ALA A 94 15.46 -5.66 -6.93
N PRO A 95 16.08 -6.83 -7.24
CA PRO A 95 17.01 -7.51 -6.35
C PRO A 95 18.15 -6.60 -5.85
N GLN A 96 18.58 -5.64 -6.67
CA GLN A 96 19.65 -4.69 -6.35
C GLN A 96 19.26 -3.64 -5.28
N LEU A 97 17.96 -3.49 -5.02
CA LEU A 97 17.40 -2.49 -4.08
C LEU A 97 16.70 -3.13 -2.90
N TYR A 98 16.26 -4.37 -3.05
CA TYR A 98 15.27 -4.97 -2.14
C TYR A 98 15.71 -5.00 -0.69
N GLU A 99 16.99 -5.26 -0.43
CA GLU A 99 17.53 -5.29 0.93
C GLU A 99 17.28 -3.96 1.68
N GLU A 100 17.47 -2.82 1.00
CA GLU A 100 17.30 -1.49 1.61
C GLU A 100 15.87 -0.97 1.55
N THR A 101 15.07 -1.45 0.59
CA THR A 101 13.70 -0.96 0.38
C THR A 101 12.65 -1.84 1.05
N ALA A 102 12.95 -3.11 1.35
CA ALA A 102 12.02 -4.07 1.90
C ALA A 102 11.34 -3.60 3.19
N SER A 103 12.13 -3.10 4.15
CA SER A 103 11.61 -2.62 5.43
C SER A 103 10.63 -1.44 5.27
N MET A 104 10.89 -0.58 4.29
CA MET A 104 10.03 0.56 3.97
C MET A 104 8.74 0.11 3.29
N ILE A 105 8.83 -0.81 2.33
CA ILE A 105 7.65 -1.36 1.63
C ILE A 105 6.73 -2.10 2.61
N MET A 106 7.31 -2.83 3.58
CA MET A 106 6.55 -3.59 4.58
C MET A 106 5.85 -2.72 5.63
N LYS A 107 6.29 -1.49 5.88
CA LYS A 107 5.68 -0.62 6.91
C LYS A 107 4.17 -0.40 6.70
N VAL A 108 3.73 -0.24 5.46
CA VAL A 108 2.33 0.01 5.14
C VAL A 108 1.46 -1.19 5.48
N PRO A 109 1.72 -2.42 4.93
CA PRO A 109 0.94 -3.59 5.29
C PRO A 109 1.01 -3.91 6.79
N GLN A 110 2.18 -3.79 7.43
CA GLN A 110 2.33 -4.03 8.86
C GLN A 110 1.46 -3.08 9.69
N ALA A 111 1.49 -1.78 9.39
CA ALA A 111 0.67 -0.79 10.11
C ALA A 111 -0.83 -1.10 9.95
N PHE A 112 -1.27 -1.46 8.75
CA PHE A 112 -2.68 -1.76 8.48
C PHE A 112 -3.14 -3.03 9.22
N ILE A 113 -2.36 -4.12 9.13
CA ILE A 113 -2.66 -5.39 9.81
C ILE A 113 -2.68 -5.19 11.32
N SER A 114 -1.66 -4.54 11.90
CA SER A 114 -1.60 -4.29 13.34
C SER A 114 -2.82 -3.49 13.83
N SER A 115 -3.18 -2.46 13.09
CA SER A 115 -4.31 -1.61 13.45
C SER A 115 -5.65 -2.35 13.36
N LEU A 116 -5.87 -3.16 12.32
CA LEU A 116 -7.07 -4.01 12.24
C LEU A 116 -7.11 -5.06 13.35
N THR A 117 -5.96 -5.65 13.69
CA THR A 117 -5.86 -6.62 14.79
C THR A 117 -6.31 -5.99 16.13
N GLU A 118 -5.84 -4.77 16.42
CA GLU A 118 -6.25 -4.03 17.62
C GLU A 118 -7.74 -3.66 17.58
N TYR A 119 -8.24 -3.25 16.42
CA TYR A 119 -9.67 -2.98 16.23
C TYR A 119 -10.53 -4.19 16.55
N PHE A 120 -10.21 -5.36 15.99
CA PHE A 120 -10.98 -6.58 16.24
C PHE A 120 -10.92 -7.04 17.71
N ARG A 121 -9.76 -6.91 18.37
CA ARG A 121 -9.67 -7.17 19.82
C ARG A 121 -10.62 -6.26 20.60
N LYS A 122 -10.67 -4.99 20.24
CA LYS A 122 -11.57 -4.04 20.89
C LYS A 122 -13.04 -4.34 20.62
N MET A 123 -13.38 -4.80 19.42
CA MET A 123 -14.73 -5.23 19.07
C MET A 123 -15.18 -6.46 19.89
N GLU A 124 -14.27 -7.42 20.15
CA GLU A 124 -14.52 -8.53 21.06
C GLU A 124 -14.74 -8.06 22.50
N GLU A 125 -13.86 -7.18 23.03
CA GLU A 125 -14.03 -6.61 24.37
C GLU A 125 -15.38 -5.90 24.55
N LEU A 126 -15.89 -5.29 23.49
CA LEU A 126 -17.20 -4.64 23.46
C LEU A 126 -18.37 -5.63 23.26
N GLY A 127 -18.09 -6.93 23.11
CA GLY A 127 -19.09 -7.97 22.87
C GLY A 127 -19.75 -7.91 21.50
N LYS A 128 -19.15 -7.21 20.53
CA LYS A 128 -19.72 -6.99 19.19
C LYS A 128 -19.35 -8.08 18.18
N ILE A 129 -18.26 -8.80 18.43
CA ILE A 129 -17.86 -9.97 17.64
C ILE A 129 -17.41 -11.10 18.58
N PRO A 130 -17.52 -12.37 18.16
CA PRO A 130 -16.98 -13.49 18.92
C PRO A 130 -15.45 -13.53 18.82
N HIS A 131 -14.82 -14.41 19.61
CA HIS A 131 -13.38 -14.64 19.57
C HIS A 131 -12.93 -15.25 18.24
N TYR A 132 -11.86 -14.68 17.69
CA TYR A 132 -11.15 -15.15 16.49
C TYR A 132 -9.63 -15.07 16.70
N ASP A 133 -8.88 -15.70 15.81
CA ASP A 133 -7.49 -15.29 15.56
C ASP A 133 -7.52 -13.94 14.83
N PHE A 134 -7.39 -12.86 15.60
CA PHE A 134 -7.56 -11.50 15.07
C PHE A 134 -6.46 -11.08 14.09
N GLU A 135 -5.26 -11.67 14.18
CA GLU A 135 -4.21 -11.42 13.19
C GLU A 135 -4.56 -12.07 11.85
N SER A 136 -5.03 -13.31 11.86
CA SER A 136 -5.54 -13.98 10.66
C SER A 136 -6.73 -13.26 10.05
N LEU A 137 -7.65 -12.77 10.87
CA LEU A 137 -8.80 -11.99 10.39
C LEU A 137 -8.36 -10.68 9.74
N ALA A 138 -7.48 -9.94 10.40
CA ALA A 138 -6.89 -8.70 9.87
C ALA A 138 -6.14 -8.95 8.55
N MET A 139 -5.38 -10.05 8.48
CA MET A 139 -4.66 -10.45 7.27
C MET A 139 -5.63 -10.79 6.14
N THR A 140 -6.78 -11.40 6.42
CA THR A 140 -7.81 -11.72 5.42
C THR A 140 -8.42 -10.45 4.82
N VAL A 141 -8.83 -9.50 5.66
CA VAL A 141 -9.35 -8.19 5.21
C VAL A 141 -8.30 -7.43 4.41
N PHE A 142 -7.05 -7.39 4.92
CA PHE A 142 -5.94 -6.74 4.25
C PHE A 142 -5.65 -7.37 2.88
N SER A 143 -5.57 -8.70 2.81
CA SER A 143 -5.25 -9.41 1.56
C SER A 143 -6.29 -9.17 0.48
N SER A 144 -7.58 -9.13 0.83
CA SER A 144 -8.66 -8.79 -0.10
C SER A 144 -8.50 -7.36 -0.62
N THR A 145 -8.30 -6.39 0.27
CA THR A 145 -8.14 -4.97 -0.06
C THR A 145 -6.90 -4.72 -0.92
N PHE A 146 -5.76 -5.29 -0.51
CA PHE A 146 -4.49 -5.22 -1.22
C PHE A 146 -4.60 -5.89 -2.59
N GLY A 147 -5.18 -7.09 -2.64
CA GLY A 147 -5.33 -7.86 -3.87
C GLY A 147 -6.10 -7.07 -4.94
N TYR A 148 -7.25 -6.51 -4.57
CA TYR A 148 -8.01 -5.65 -5.49
C TYR A 148 -7.18 -4.44 -5.95
N THR A 149 -6.57 -3.72 -5.02
CA THR A 149 -5.76 -2.53 -5.34
C THR A 149 -4.60 -2.87 -6.28
N PHE A 150 -3.89 -3.96 -5.99
CA PHE A 150 -2.77 -4.44 -6.81
C PHE A 150 -3.20 -4.88 -8.21
N LEU A 151 -4.25 -5.67 -8.30
CA LEU A 151 -4.77 -6.19 -9.57
C LEU A 151 -5.33 -5.05 -10.45
N ASN A 152 -6.06 -4.12 -9.84
CA ASN A 152 -6.56 -2.95 -10.55
C ASN A 152 -5.43 -2.04 -11.05
N ALA A 153 -4.38 -1.83 -10.24
CA ALA A 153 -3.21 -1.06 -10.66
C ALA A 153 -2.42 -1.74 -11.79
N SER A 154 -2.36 -3.06 -11.78
CA SER A 154 -1.56 -3.84 -12.74
C SER A 154 -2.27 -4.08 -14.07
N PHE A 155 -3.59 -4.31 -14.03
CA PHE A 155 -4.35 -4.78 -15.19
C PHE A 155 -5.54 -3.89 -15.55
N GLY A 156 -6.00 -3.04 -14.64
CA GLY A 156 -7.15 -2.16 -14.84
C GLY A 156 -8.39 -2.91 -15.27
N GLN A 157 -9.16 -2.29 -16.16
CA GLN A 157 -10.41 -2.87 -16.70
C GLN A 157 -10.21 -4.10 -17.60
N ASN A 158 -8.96 -4.43 -17.98
CA ASN A 158 -8.68 -5.65 -18.74
C ASN A 158 -8.91 -6.94 -17.91
N LEU A 159 -8.93 -6.82 -16.59
CA LEU A 159 -9.14 -7.96 -15.69
C LEU A 159 -10.60 -8.11 -15.29
N THR A 160 -11.26 -7.01 -14.94
CA THR A 160 -12.66 -6.99 -14.45
C THR A 160 -13.24 -5.59 -14.52
N ASP A 161 -14.56 -5.51 -14.71
CA ASP A 161 -15.33 -4.27 -14.68
C ASP A 161 -15.82 -3.92 -13.26
N VAL A 162 -15.51 -4.76 -12.25
CA VAL A 162 -15.93 -4.52 -10.87
C VAL A 162 -15.27 -3.26 -10.33
N GLY A 163 -16.07 -2.24 -10.08
CA GLY A 163 -15.62 -0.97 -9.53
C GLY A 163 -15.27 -1.06 -8.04
N ARG A 164 -14.51 -0.07 -7.57
CA ARG A 164 -14.06 0.03 -6.17
C ARG A 164 -15.20 -0.04 -5.16
N GLU A 165 -16.24 0.74 -5.37
CA GLU A 165 -17.40 0.82 -4.45
C GLU A 165 -18.12 -0.51 -4.35
N GLU A 166 -18.36 -1.16 -5.48
CA GLU A 166 -19.00 -2.46 -5.54
C GLU A 166 -18.15 -3.53 -4.86
N PHE A 167 -16.82 -3.54 -5.12
CA PHE A 167 -15.89 -4.45 -4.48
C PHE A 167 -15.91 -4.30 -2.96
N ILE A 168 -15.80 -3.07 -2.45
CA ILE A 168 -15.82 -2.80 -1.00
C ILE A 168 -17.13 -3.27 -0.38
N LYS A 169 -18.26 -2.85 -0.92
CA LYS A 169 -19.58 -3.20 -0.40
C LYS A 169 -19.78 -4.73 -0.32
N ASN A 170 -19.44 -5.44 -1.38
CA ASN A 170 -19.58 -6.89 -1.42
C ASN A 170 -18.60 -7.59 -0.46
N SER A 171 -17.35 -7.14 -0.40
CA SER A 171 -16.36 -7.70 0.51
C SER A 171 -16.74 -7.49 1.97
N VAL A 172 -17.16 -6.28 2.34
CA VAL A 172 -17.62 -5.97 3.71
C VAL A 172 -18.82 -6.82 4.08
N LYS A 173 -19.80 -6.96 3.21
CA LYS A 173 -20.95 -7.83 3.46
C LYS A 173 -20.55 -9.28 3.72
N ILE A 174 -19.58 -9.81 2.96
CA ILE A 174 -19.06 -11.16 3.17
C ILE A 174 -18.37 -11.26 4.52
N PHE A 175 -17.51 -10.30 4.85
CA PHE A 175 -16.77 -10.28 6.13
C PHE A 175 -17.72 -10.17 7.32
N VAL A 176 -18.68 -9.24 7.30
CA VAL A 176 -19.65 -9.05 8.40
C VAL A 176 -20.45 -10.32 8.61
N ASN A 177 -21.01 -10.92 7.56
CA ASN A 177 -21.76 -12.15 7.65
C ASN A 177 -20.91 -13.32 8.18
N GLY A 178 -19.66 -13.44 7.75
CA GLY A 178 -18.74 -14.48 8.21
C GLY A 178 -18.26 -14.29 9.66
N ILE A 179 -18.15 -13.05 10.12
CA ILE A 179 -17.67 -12.72 11.48
C ILE A 179 -18.81 -12.82 12.52
N VAL A 180 -20.03 -12.39 12.15
CA VAL A 180 -21.15 -12.29 13.10
C VAL A 180 -22.02 -13.54 13.14
N GLN A 181 -22.04 -14.33 12.05
CA GLN A 181 -22.83 -15.58 12.04
C GLN A 181 -22.08 -16.69 12.84
N LYS A 182 -22.75 -17.16 13.91
CA LYS A 182 -22.47 -18.45 14.54
C LYS A 182 -23.40 -19.51 14.00
#